data_4275c40912036eaf920f9c3b42bd25df
#
_entry.id   4275c40912036eaf920f9c3b42bd25df
#
_cell.length_a   1.000
_cell.length_b   1.000
_cell.length_c   1.000
_cell.angle_alpha   90.00
_cell.angle_beta   90.00
_cell.angle_gamma   90.00
#
_symmetry.space_group_name_H-M   'P 1'
#
loop_
_entity.id
_entity.type
_entity.pdbx_description
1 polymer ?
#
loop_
_entity_poly.entity_id
_entity_poly.type
_entity_poly.pdbx_seq_one_letter_code
_entity_poly.pdbx_strand_id
1 'polypeptide(L)'
;NRPQKIMHVDLDYIYDPNPEQQERNLGILLDRINGMGVNTVYLQAFSDPDANGSADMVYFPNRYLPMLADLFNRVAWQIQSRTQVGRLYAWMPLLAWELPASNPASKDLVVTQQAKSSDHLNMGYHRLSPYSPEARKVIEGLYQDLAKSTTFEGILFHDDARLSDYEDVS
;
A
#
# COMPACT_ATOMS: atom_id res chain seq x y z
N ASN A 1 -23.56 -15.93 -12.49
CA ASN A 1 -22.63 -14.79 -12.52
C ASN A 1 -23.14 -13.69 -11.60
N ARG A 2 -22.70 -13.69 -10.34
CA ARG A 2 -22.99 -12.58 -9.44
C ARG A 2 -22.11 -11.40 -9.83
N PRO A 3 -22.66 -10.17 -9.90
CA PRO A 3 -21.84 -8.99 -10.14
C PRO A 3 -20.79 -8.84 -9.05
N GLN A 4 -19.60 -8.41 -9.44
CA GLN A 4 -18.52 -8.14 -8.53
C GLN A 4 -18.83 -6.89 -7.70
N LYS A 5 -18.80 -7.01 -6.39
CA LYS A 5 -19.03 -5.92 -5.46
C LYS A 5 -17.76 -5.69 -4.66
N ILE A 6 -17.07 -4.63 -4.97
CA ILE A 6 -15.71 -4.35 -4.51
C ILE A 6 -15.72 -3.30 -3.41
N MET A 7 -14.92 -3.51 -2.39
CA MET A 7 -14.63 -2.50 -1.38
C MET A 7 -13.12 -2.28 -1.29
N HIS A 8 -12.71 -1.03 -1.30
CA HIS A 8 -11.36 -0.62 -0.95
C HIS A 8 -11.26 -0.49 0.56
N VAL A 9 -10.24 -1.10 1.14
CA VAL A 9 -9.99 -1.03 2.58
C VAL A 9 -8.60 -0.45 2.82
N ASP A 10 -8.57 0.70 3.49
CA ASP A 10 -7.34 1.35 3.91
C ASP A 10 -7.06 0.99 5.37
N LEU A 11 -5.94 0.29 5.61
CA LEU A 11 -5.56 -0.13 6.95
C LEU A 11 -5.24 1.03 7.89
N ASP A 12 -4.96 2.22 7.35
CA ASP A 12 -4.77 3.42 8.18
C ASP A 12 -6.03 3.78 8.97
N TYR A 13 -7.22 3.42 8.48
CA TYR A 13 -8.48 3.60 9.20
C TYR A 13 -8.76 2.50 10.22
N ILE A 14 -8.06 1.39 10.16
CA ILE A 14 -8.20 0.28 11.10
C ILE A 14 -7.17 0.39 12.22
N TYR A 15 -5.93 0.70 11.85
CA TYR A 15 -4.83 0.80 12.78
C TYR A 15 -5.13 1.77 13.92
N ASP A 16 -4.81 1.35 15.15
CA ASP A 16 -4.80 2.21 16.31
C ASP A 16 -3.71 1.71 17.27
N PRO A 17 -2.95 2.62 17.91
CA PRO A 17 -1.96 2.22 18.93
C PRO A 17 -2.59 1.48 20.10
N ASN A 18 -3.87 1.75 20.39
CA ASN A 18 -4.64 1.01 21.39
C ASN A 18 -5.21 -0.26 20.75
N PRO A 19 -4.79 -1.47 21.17
CA PRO A 19 -5.26 -2.72 20.58
C PRO A 19 -6.77 -2.91 20.66
N GLU A 20 -7.41 -2.46 21.74
CA GLU A 20 -8.86 -2.57 21.89
C GLU A 20 -9.61 -1.73 20.86
N GLN A 21 -9.12 -0.51 20.62
CA GLN A 21 -9.71 0.35 19.60
C GLN A 21 -9.51 -0.22 18.20
N GLN A 22 -8.33 -0.77 17.92
CA GLN A 22 -8.05 -1.43 16.66
C GLN A 22 -9.00 -2.61 16.42
N GLU A 23 -9.26 -3.42 17.43
CA GLU A 23 -10.22 -4.53 17.32
C GLU A 23 -11.65 -4.03 17.08
N ARG A 24 -12.06 -2.94 17.71
CA ARG A 24 -13.36 -2.33 17.43
C ARG A 24 -13.45 -1.84 16.00
N ASN A 25 -12.39 -1.19 15.50
CA ASN A 25 -12.32 -0.73 14.10
C ASN A 25 -12.45 -1.91 13.13
N LEU A 26 -11.78 -3.00 13.41
CA LEU A 26 -11.86 -4.21 12.60
C LEU A 26 -13.27 -4.80 12.62
N GLY A 27 -13.89 -4.87 13.79
CA GLY A 27 -15.27 -5.35 13.92
C GLY A 27 -16.26 -4.53 13.09
N ILE A 28 -16.13 -3.21 13.13
CA ILE A 28 -16.96 -2.30 12.31
C ILE A 28 -16.76 -2.58 10.83
N LEU A 29 -15.52 -2.77 10.39
CA LEU A 29 -15.21 -3.12 9.01
C LEU A 29 -15.90 -4.42 8.58
N LEU A 30 -15.79 -5.48 9.40
CA LEU A 30 -16.38 -6.78 9.10
C LEU A 30 -17.90 -6.69 9.00
N ASP A 31 -18.54 -5.96 9.91
CA ASP A 31 -19.99 -5.73 9.88
C ASP A 31 -20.42 -4.99 8.62
N ARG A 32 -19.63 -3.99 8.23
CA ARG A 32 -19.91 -3.21 7.02
C ARG A 32 -19.77 -4.05 5.76
N ILE A 33 -18.74 -4.88 5.67
CA ILE A 33 -18.53 -5.82 4.55
C ILE A 33 -19.72 -6.78 4.44
N ASN A 34 -20.13 -7.36 5.56
CA ASN A 34 -21.26 -8.29 5.60
C ASN A 34 -22.58 -7.60 5.25
N GLY A 35 -22.81 -6.42 5.80
CA GLY A 35 -24.04 -5.67 5.56
C GLY A 35 -24.20 -5.18 4.13
N MET A 36 -23.10 -4.88 3.45
CA MET A 36 -23.11 -4.40 2.07
C MET A 36 -23.02 -5.52 1.03
N GLY A 37 -22.82 -6.75 1.45
CA GLY A 37 -22.70 -7.88 0.53
C GLY A 37 -21.48 -7.82 -0.37
N VAL A 38 -20.39 -7.24 0.12
CA VAL A 38 -19.11 -7.15 -0.61
C VAL A 38 -18.54 -8.53 -0.81
N ASN A 39 -18.09 -8.84 -2.02
CA ASN A 39 -17.50 -10.13 -2.36
C ASN A 39 -16.01 -10.04 -2.76
N THR A 40 -15.51 -8.83 -2.94
CA THR A 40 -14.12 -8.58 -3.34
C THR A 40 -13.58 -7.41 -2.54
N VAL A 41 -12.38 -7.59 -1.98
CA VAL A 41 -11.71 -6.53 -1.20
C VAL A 41 -10.34 -6.23 -1.80
N TYR A 42 -10.07 -4.95 -1.94
CA TYR A 42 -8.74 -4.42 -2.22
C TYR A 42 -8.20 -3.87 -0.91
N LEU A 43 -7.28 -4.61 -0.30
CA LEU A 43 -6.74 -4.29 1.02
C LEU A 43 -5.40 -3.60 0.88
N GLN A 44 -5.33 -2.34 1.29
CA GLN A 44 -4.12 -1.55 1.22
C GLN A 44 -3.10 -2.04 2.24
N ALA A 45 -1.93 -2.48 1.76
CA ALA A 45 -0.90 -3.10 2.59
C ALA A 45 0.17 -2.10 3.05
N PHE A 46 -0.02 -0.82 2.75
CA PHE A 46 0.95 0.24 3.09
C PHE A 46 0.27 1.39 3.82
N SER A 47 1.07 2.21 4.49
CA SER A 47 0.65 3.42 5.18
C SER A 47 1.28 4.66 4.55
N ASP A 48 0.48 5.72 4.46
CA ASP A 48 0.89 7.05 4.02
C ASP A 48 0.40 8.06 5.07
N PRO A 49 1.07 8.12 6.25
CA PRO A 49 0.56 8.89 7.38
C PRO A 49 0.58 10.40 7.15
N ASP A 50 1.44 10.88 6.28
CA ASP A 50 1.51 12.30 5.94
C ASP A 50 0.66 12.68 4.72
N ALA A 51 -0.06 11.72 4.16
CA ALA A 51 -0.97 11.88 3.02
C ALA A 51 -0.29 12.55 1.81
N ASN A 52 0.97 12.22 1.57
CA ASN A 52 1.76 12.79 0.49
C ASN A 52 1.72 11.97 -0.82
N GLY A 53 0.96 10.88 -0.82
CA GLY A 53 0.82 10.00 -1.98
C GLY A 53 1.90 8.93 -2.11
N SER A 54 2.90 8.92 -1.22
CA SER A 54 3.98 7.94 -1.22
C SER A 54 3.92 7.07 0.03
N ALA A 55 4.20 5.79 -0.10
CA ALA A 55 4.19 4.87 1.02
C ALA A 55 5.47 4.99 1.84
N ASP A 56 5.33 5.31 3.12
CA ASP A 56 6.44 5.46 4.07
C ASP A 56 6.65 4.20 4.90
N MET A 57 5.58 3.50 5.19
CA MET A 57 5.54 2.31 6.03
C MET A 57 4.61 1.27 5.43
N VAL A 58 4.73 0.06 5.90
CA VAL A 58 3.87 -1.04 5.46
C VAL A 58 3.27 -1.76 6.66
N TYR A 59 2.27 -2.62 6.40
CA TYR A 59 1.58 -3.41 7.41
C TYR A 59 1.93 -4.89 7.35
N PHE A 60 3.14 -5.19 6.88
CA PHE A 60 3.65 -6.55 6.83
C PHE A 60 5.16 -6.59 7.09
N PRO A 61 5.70 -7.69 7.60
CA PRO A 61 7.14 -7.83 7.80
C PRO A 61 7.89 -7.77 6.47
N ASN A 62 8.93 -6.95 6.41
CA ASN A 62 9.72 -6.77 5.21
C ASN A 62 11.13 -6.28 5.53
N ARG A 63 12.00 -6.27 4.51
CA ARG A 63 13.42 -5.95 4.63
C ARG A 63 13.77 -4.48 4.43
N TYR A 64 12.83 -3.66 3.93
CA TYR A 64 13.19 -2.36 3.35
C TYR A 64 12.53 -1.17 4.02
N LEU A 65 11.31 -1.31 4.49
CA LEU A 65 10.51 -0.23 5.06
C LEU A 65 10.15 -0.52 6.51
N PRO A 66 9.95 0.53 7.31
CA PRO A 66 9.37 0.35 8.63
C PRO A 66 8.02 -0.35 8.54
N MET A 67 7.76 -1.25 9.46
CA MET A 67 6.45 -1.85 9.63
C MET A 67 5.73 -1.10 10.75
N LEU A 68 4.60 -0.47 10.42
CA LEU A 68 3.80 0.22 11.41
C LEU A 68 3.13 -0.77 12.38
N ALA A 69 2.59 -1.84 11.82
CA ALA A 69 2.05 -2.98 12.57
C ALA A 69 1.94 -4.16 11.62
N ASP A 70 2.00 -5.37 12.13
CA ASP A 70 1.75 -6.60 11.37
C ASP A 70 0.23 -6.82 11.25
N LEU A 71 -0.43 -5.94 10.54
CA LEU A 71 -1.88 -5.86 10.50
C LEU A 71 -2.49 -6.44 9.22
N PHE A 72 -1.76 -6.43 8.11
CA PHE A 72 -2.29 -6.91 6.84
C PHE A 72 -2.76 -8.36 6.93
N ASN A 73 -1.93 -9.24 7.45
CA ASN A 73 -2.27 -10.65 7.59
C ASN A 73 -3.48 -10.87 8.48
N ARG A 74 -3.52 -10.17 9.60
CA ARG A 74 -4.62 -10.29 10.55
C ARG A 74 -5.95 -9.88 9.92
N VAL A 75 -5.98 -8.72 9.28
CA VAL A 75 -7.20 -8.21 8.65
C VAL A 75 -7.60 -9.08 7.47
N ALA A 76 -6.66 -9.47 6.63
CA ALA A 76 -6.93 -10.34 5.48
C ALA A 76 -7.57 -11.68 5.94
N TRP A 77 -7.00 -12.30 6.97
CA TRP A 77 -7.51 -13.56 7.48
C TRP A 77 -8.91 -13.40 8.11
N GLN A 78 -9.14 -12.32 8.85
CA GLN A 78 -10.45 -12.04 9.44
C GLN A 78 -11.52 -11.80 8.36
N ILE A 79 -11.17 -11.06 7.31
CA ILE A 79 -12.09 -10.82 6.19
C ILE A 79 -12.44 -12.15 5.50
N GLN A 80 -11.44 -12.97 5.19
CA GLN A 80 -11.65 -14.23 4.50
C GLN A 80 -12.41 -15.27 5.32
N SER A 81 -12.21 -15.29 6.63
CA SER A 81 -12.82 -16.29 7.51
C SER A 81 -14.17 -15.88 8.09
N ARG A 82 -14.47 -14.58 8.17
CA ARG A 82 -15.65 -14.07 8.88
C ARG A 82 -16.62 -13.28 7.98
N THR A 83 -16.35 -13.20 6.70
CA THR A 83 -17.24 -12.55 5.74
C THR A 83 -17.44 -13.42 4.51
N GLN A 84 -18.34 -12.99 3.62
CA GLN A 84 -18.60 -13.66 2.34
C GLN A 84 -17.59 -13.28 1.26
N VAL A 85 -16.53 -12.55 1.58
CA VAL A 85 -15.51 -12.14 0.61
C VAL A 85 -14.78 -13.38 0.08
N GLY A 86 -14.87 -13.60 -1.22
CA GLY A 86 -14.23 -14.71 -1.91
C GLY A 86 -12.92 -14.31 -2.60
N ARG A 87 -12.71 -13.02 -2.83
CA ARG A 87 -11.50 -12.52 -3.50
C ARG A 87 -10.91 -11.35 -2.73
N LEU A 88 -9.65 -11.49 -2.35
CA LEU A 88 -8.91 -10.45 -1.66
C LEU A 88 -7.61 -10.18 -2.40
N TYR A 89 -7.37 -8.92 -2.72
CA TYR A 89 -6.15 -8.47 -3.36
C TYR A 89 -5.42 -7.50 -2.44
N ALA A 90 -4.10 -7.64 -2.40
CA ALA A 90 -3.25 -6.66 -1.73
C ALA A 90 -3.07 -5.45 -2.65
N TRP A 91 -3.33 -4.25 -2.13
CA TRP A 91 -3.14 -3.02 -2.88
C TRP A 91 -1.83 -2.36 -2.47
N MET A 92 -0.95 -2.16 -3.45
CA MET A 92 0.41 -1.68 -3.25
C MET A 92 0.75 -0.61 -4.28
N PRO A 93 1.56 0.40 -3.93
CA PRO A 93 2.13 1.26 -4.95
C PRO A 93 3.19 0.50 -5.74
N LEU A 94 3.41 0.90 -6.99
CA LEU A 94 4.50 0.35 -7.78
C LEU A 94 5.78 1.17 -7.61
N LEU A 95 5.68 2.49 -7.73
CA LEU A 95 6.83 3.41 -7.71
C LEU A 95 6.79 4.42 -6.55
N ALA A 96 5.61 4.70 -6.00
CA ALA A 96 5.43 5.74 -4.99
C ALA A 96 5.83 5.25 -3.59
N TRP A 97 7.13 5.06 -3.38
CA TRP A 97 7.72 4.63 -2.12
C TRP A 97 8.64 5.71 -1.57
N GLU A 98 8.56 5.93 -0.28
CA GLU A 98 9.48 6.81 0.45
C GLU A 98 10.41 5.94 1.30
N LEU A 99 11.60 5.71 0.79
CA LEU A 99 12.58 4.85 1.44
C LEU A 99 13.36 5.63 2.50
N PRO A 100 13.79 4.96 3.59
CA PRO A 100 14.71 5.57 4.55
C PRO A 100 15.98 6.06 3.88
N ALA A 101 16.54 7.17 4.36
CA ALA A 101 17.75 7.78 3.80
C ALA A 101 18.97 6.84 3.81
N SER A 102 18.95 5.82 4.69
CA SER A 102 19.98 4.79 4.75
C SER A 102 19.94 3.82 3.56
N ASN A 103 18.84 3.78 2.81
CA ASN A 103 18.73 2.91 1.65
C ASN A 103 19.27 3.64 0.42
N PRO A 104 20.24 3.05 -0.33
CA PRO A 104 20.79 3.69 -1.52
C PRO A 104 19.75 4.08 -2.56
N ALA A 105 18.68 3.30 -2.70
CA ALA A 105 17.61 3.57 -3.67
C ALA A 105 16.77 4.80 -3.29
N SER A 106 16.91 5.35 -2.09
CA SER A 106 16.17 6.55 -1.68
C SER A 106 16.44 7.76 -2.55
N LYS A 107 17.57 7.77 -3.25
CA LYS A 107 17.98 8.84 -4.15
C LYS A 107 17.50 8.63 -5.59
N ASP A 108 16.99 7.46 -5.90
CA ASP A 108 16.62 7.06 -7.27
C ASP A 108 15.16 7.43 -7.54
N LEU A 109 14.91 8.74 -7.55
CA LEU A 109 13.57 9.29 -7.75
C LEU A 109 13.32 9.66 -9.21
N VAL A 110 12.05 9.67 -9.59
CA VAL A 110 11.62 10.25 -10.87
C VAL A 110 11.78 11.77 -10.79
N VAL A 111 12.39 12.35 -11.82
CA VAL A 111 12.59 13.80 -11.93
C VAL A 111 11.32 14.44 -12.47
N THR A 112 10.86 15.48 -11.78
CA THR A 112 9.74 16.30 -12.25
C THR A 112 10.26 17.54 -12.96
N GLN A 113 9.85 17.77 -14.20
CA GLN A 113 10.31 18.89 -15.00
C GLN A 113 9.99 20.26 -14.39
N GLN A 114 8.97 20.33 -13.56
CA GLN A 114 8.57 21.54 -12.85
C GLN A 114 9.20 21.71 -11.47
N ALA A 115 10.15 20.90 -11.12
CA ALA A 115 10.74 20.90 -9.78
C ALA A 115 11.31 22.28 -9.38
N LYS A 116 11.78 23.05 -10.34
CA LYS A 116 12.39 24.37 -10.09
C LYS A 116 11.41 25.44 -9.63
N SER A 117 10.14 25.29 -9.94
CA SER A 117 9.13 26.32 -9.65
C SER A 117 8.11 25.93 -8.63
N SER A 118 8.12 24.69 -8.19
CA SER A 118 7.03 24.14 -7.42
C SER A 118 7.44 23.08 -6.40
N ASP A 119 8.62 23.20 -5.85
CA ASP A 119 9.13 22.25 -4.85
C ASP A 119 8.11 22.04 -3.72
N HIS A 120 7.42 23.10 -3.34
CA HIS A 120 6.38 23.04 -2.32
C HIS A 120 5.12 22.31 -2.77
N LEU A 121 4.86 22.23 -4.08
CA LEU A 121 3.69 21.54 -4.63
C LEU A 121 3.92 20.04 -4.76
N ASN A 122 5.17 19.63 -4.82
CA ASN A 122 5.55 18.22 -4.90
C ASN A 122 5.90 17.64 -3.54
N MET A 123 5.52 18.35 -2.52
CA MET A 123 5.86 18.05 -1.15
C MET A 123 5.61 16.65 -0.72
N GLY A 124 5.76 15.78 -1.39
CA GLY A 124 5.62 14.55 -0.83
C GLY A 124 5.23 13.42 -1.73
N TYR A 125 5.03 13.63 -2.96
CA TYR A 125 4.79 12.55 -3.90
C TYR A 125 6.13 12.08 -4.47
N HIS A 126 6.74 11.12 -3.78
CA HIS A 126 8.00 10.52 -4.18
C HIS A 126 7.75 9.24 -4.97
N ARG A 127 8.43 9.10 -6.09
CA ARG A 127 8.35 7.91 -6.93
C ARG A 127 9.75 7.43 -7.26
N LEU A 128 9.99 6.14 -7.10
CA LEU A 128 11.26 5.53 -7.45
C LEU A 128 11.38 5.40 -8.97
N SER A 129 12.59 5.58 -9.50
CA SER A 129 12.83 5.40 -10.92
C SER A 129 12.74 3.90 -11.29
N PRO A 130 11.88 3.51 -12.26
CA PRO A 130 11.81 2.12 -12.70
C PRO A 130 13.06 1.66 -13.45
N TYR A 131 13.93 2.58 -13.81
CA TYR A 131 15.19 2.27 -14.50
C TYR A 131 16.37 2.07 -13.55
N SER A 132 16.21 2.42 -12.27
CA SER A 132 17.23 2.18 -11.26
C SER A 132 17.25 0.70 -10.86
N PRO A 133 18.39 0.00 -10.99
CA PRO A 133 18.51 -1.39 -10.50
C PRO A 133 18.27 -1.49 -9.00
N GLU A 134 18.71 -0.51 -8.22
CA GLU A 134 18.52 -0.50 -6.77
C GLU A 134 17.04 -0.32 -6.40
N ALA A 135 16.34 0.57 -7.08
CA ALA A 135 14.92 0.77 -6.86
C ALA A 135 14.12 -0.50 -7.22
N ARG A 136 14.42 -1.13 -8.36
CA ARG A 136 13.76 -2.38 -8.76
C ARG A 136 13.98 -3.50 -7.75
N LYS A 137 15.19 -3.61 -7.22
CA LYS A 137 15.50 -4.60 -6.19
C LYS A 137 14.64 -4.42 -4.93
N VAL A 138 14.46 -3.18 -4.50
CA VAL A 138 13.61 -2.86 -3.33
C VAL A 138 12.15 -3.22 -3.63
N ILE A 139 11.63 -2.80 -4.77
CA ILE A 139 10.25 -3.05 -5.17
C ILE A 139 9.97 -4.55 -5.25
N GLU A 140 10.83 -5.31 -5.93
CA GLU A 140 10.69 -6.76 -6.02
C GLU A 140 10.76 -7.42 -4.64
N GLY A 141 11.67 -6.96 -3.78
CA GLY A 141 11.81 -7.49 -2.44
C GLY A 141 10.60 -7.22 -1.57
N LEU A 142 9.97 -6.05 -1.69
CA LEU A 142 8.74 -5.73 -0.98
C LEU A 142 7.60 -6.67 -1.40
N TYR A 143 7.46 -6.92 -2.70
CA TYR A 143 6.44 -7.85 -3.19
C TYR A 143 6.69 -9.28 -2.73
N GLN A 144 7.96 -9.72 -2.76
CA GLN A 144 8.32 -11.05 -2.25
C GLN A 144 7.99 -11.18 -0.77
N ASP A 145 8.28 -10.17 0.02
CA ASP A 145 8.01 -10.19 1.45
C ASP A 145 6.50 -10.18 1.73
N LEU A 146 5.72 -9.42 0.97
CA LEU A 146 4.27 -9.45 1.08
C LEU A 146 3.71 -10.83 0.71
N ALA A 147 4.20 -11.43 -0.35
CA ALA A 147 3.71 -12.73 -0.83
C ALA A 147 3.96 -13.86 0.17
N LYS A 148 4.92 -13.70 1.08
CA LYS A 148 5.17 -14.68 2.16
C LYS A 148 4.17 -14.58 3.31
N SER A 149 3.44 -13.49 3.37
CA SER A 149 2.73 -13.11 4.59
C SER A 149 1.38 -13.77 4.74
N THR A 150 0.58 -13.87 3.67
CA THR A 150 -0.77 -14.42 3.75
C THR A 150 -1.23 -14.95 2.41
N THR A 151 -2.37 -15.68 2.43
CA THR A 151 -3.01 -16.15 1.21
C THR A 151 -3.95 -15.08 0.68
N PHE A 152 -3.67 -14.58 -0.52
CA PHE A 152 -4.53 -13.63 -1.23
C PHE A 152 -4.46 -13.91 -2.74
N GLU A 153 -5.44 -13.36 -3.49
CA GLU A 153 -5.58 -13.67 -4.92
C GLU A 153 -4.49 -13.05 -5.79
N GLY A 154 -3.98 -11.89 -5.41
CA GLY A 154 -2.98 -11.20 -6.19
C GLY A 154 -2.69 -9.81 -5.64
N ILE A 155 -1.83 -9.08 -6.35
CA ILE A 155 -1.44 -7.71 -5.99
C ILE A 155 -1.99 -6.76 -7.03
N LEU A 156 -2.69 -5.73 -6.57
CA LEU A 156 -3.13 -4.61 -7.38
C LEU A 156 -2.17 -3.44 -7.17
N PHE A 157 -1.77 -2.83 -8.25
CA PHE A 157 -0.89 -1.68 -8.21
C PHE A 157 -1.68 -0.39 -8.26
N HIS A 158 -1.18 0.62 -7.55
CA HIS A 158 -1.61 1.99 -7.76
C HIS A 158 -1.36 2.43 -9.20
N ASP A 159 -2.12 3.42 -9.66
CA ASP A 159 -1.90 4.06 -10.96
C ASP A 159 -0.74 5.06 -10.88
N ASP A 160 0.31 4.72 -10.15
CA ASP A 160 1.53 5.50 -10.00
C ASP A 160 2.67 5.04 -10.93
N ALA A 161 2.42 3.98 -11.71
CA ALA A 161 3.38 3.48 -12.69
C ALA A 161 3.51 4.38 -13.92
N ARG A 162 2.54 5.26 -14.15
CA ARG A 162 2.57 6.23 -15.25
C ARG A 162 3.38 7.44 -14.84
N LEU A 163 4.27 7.87 -15.72
CA LEU A 163 4.90 9.17 -15.60
C LEU A 163 3.88 10.23 -16.00
N SER A 164 3.81 11.32 -15.23
CA SER A 164 3.01 12.47 -15.63
C SER A 164 3.68 13.21 -16.78
N ASP A 165 2.94 14.14 -17.40
CA ASP A 165 3.48 14.97 -18.49
C ASP A 165 4.69 15.82 -18.06
N TYR A 166 4.92 15.94 -16.76
CA TYR A 166 5.97 16.76 -16.17
C TYR A 166 7.09 15.93 -15.54
N GLU A 167 7.05 14.63 -15.65
CA GLU A 167 8.03 13.74 -15.04
C GLU A 167 8.95 13.12 -16.09
N ASP A 168 10.20 12.98 -15.73
CA ASP A 168 11.21 12.32 -16.53
C ASP A 168 11.98 11.34 -15.62
N VAL A 169 12.68 10.39 -16.22
CA VAL A 169 13.43 9.41 -15.43
C VAL A 169 14.89 9.82 -15.30
N SER A 170 15.43 9.65 -14.10
CA SER A 170 16.83 9.91 -13.80
C SER A 170 17.71 8.70 -14.11
#